data_167c7383d499cb12d2005e12243dfee0
#
_entry.id   167c7383d499cb12d2005e12243dfee0
#
_cell.length_a   1.000
_cell.length_b   1.000
_cell.length_c   1.000
_cell.angle_alpha   90.00
_cell.angle_beta   90.00
_cell.angle_gamma   90.00
#
_symmetry.space_group_name_H-M   'P 1'
#
loop_
_entity.id
_entity.type
_entity.pdbx_description
1 polymer ?
#
loop_
_entity_poly.entity_id
_entity_poly.type
_entity_poly.pdbx_seq_one_letter_code
_entity_poly.pdbx_strand_id
1 'polypeptide(L)'
;MNQKPRFESAGMDPDHRVLVTGFEPFGDHDTNISQDVANAMRGIRKVRCPWTDRPLSIEVEVDVLTVDASGAQRTAHRIDRGERWDAILHLGLCESCTHPRIEQLAHDWLNMRIP
;
A
#
# COMPACT_ATOMS: atom_id res chain seq x y z
N MET A 1 14.60 -10.83 -15.59
CA MET A 1 14.53 -10.43 -15.32
C MET A 1 14.95 -9.60 -14.93
N ASN A 2 15.03 -9.18 -14.81
CA ASN A 2 15.32 -8.49 -14.46
C ASN A 2 15.52 -7.79 -13.55
N GLN A 3 15.79 -7.81 -13.08
CA GLN A 3 15.87 -7.43 -12.13
C GLN A 3 16.70 -6.53 -11.85
N LYS A 4 16.67 -5.74 -11.44
CA LYS A 4 17.31 -4.85 -11.28
C LYS A 4 17.85 -4.80 -10.06
N PRO A 5 18.68 -4.59 -9.89
CA PRO A 5 19.31 -4.67 -8.80
C PRO A 5 19.04 -3.68 -7.94
N ARG A 6 18.47 -3.55 -7.27
CA ARG A 6 18.09 -2.71 -6.49
C ARG A 6 19.08 -2.49 -5.63
N PHE A 7 19.64 -2.20 -5.22
CA PHE A 7 20.52 -1.88 -4.35
C PHE A 7 21.09 -2.93 -3.81
N GLU A 8 21.30 -3.53 -4.11
CA GLU A 8 21.84 -4.45 -3.72
C GLU A 8 22.42 -4.36 -2.52
N SER A 9 22.10 -3.68 -1.95
CA SER A 9 22.42 -3.54 -0.75
C SER A 9 22.73 -4.75 -0.27
N ALA A 10 23.23 -5.19 0.16
CA ALA A 10 23.41 -6.36 0.70
C ALA A 10 23.40 -7.35 -0.32
N GLY A 11 23.20 -7.03 -1.42
CA GLY A 11 23.19 -7.99 -2.37
C GLY A 11 22.16 -9.02 -2.16
N MET A 12 21.16 -8.76 -1.43
CA MET A 12 20.14 -9.73 -1.17
C MET A 12 18.81 -9.18 -1.51
N ASP A 13 18.02 -9.99 -2.19
CA ASP A 13 16.65 -9.58 -2.48
C ASP A 13 15.83 -9.72 -1.23
N PRO A 14 14.81 -8.91 -1.07
CA PRO A 14 13.91 -9.06 0.06
C PRO A 14 13.18 -10.38 -0.01
N ASP A 15 12.77 -10.88 1.13
CA ASP A 15 12.00 -12.12 1.17
C ASP A 15 10.61 -11.91 0.61
N HIS A 16 10.04 -10.73 0.82
CA HIS A 16 8.70 -10.43 0.35
C HIS A 16 8.61 -8.99 -0.13
N ARG A 17 7.67 -8.74 -1.02
CA ARG A 17 7.36 -7.40 -1.49
C ARG A 17 5.91 -7.09 -1.17
N VAL A 18 5.67 -5.91 -0.62
CA VAL A 18 4.33 -5.49 -0.25
C VAL A 18 4.07 -4.12 -0.85
N LEU A 19 2.89 -3.94 -1.42
CA LEU A 19 2.49 -2.62 -1.92
C LEU A 19 1.58 -2.01 -0.87
N VAL A 20 1.87 -0.78 -0.46
CA VAL A 20 1.02 -0.04 0.46
C VAL A 20 0.54 1.18 -0.29
N THR A 21 -0.77 1.42 -0.30
CA THR A 21 -1.30 2.59 -0.97
C THR A 21 -1.93 3.53 0.03
N GLY A 22 -1.90 4.79 -0.25
CA GLY A 22 -2.60 5.81 0.50
C GLY A 22 -3.24 6.74 -0.51
N PHE A 23 -3.91 7.77 -0.05
CA PHE A 23 -4.59 8.72 -0.92
C PHE A 23 -4.04 10.12 -0.73
N GLU A 24 -4.06 10.89 -1.81
CA GLU A 24 -3.73 12.29 -1.75
C GLU A 24 -4.76 13.06 -0.93
N PRO A 25 -4.44 14.23 -0.44
CA PRO A 25 -5.43 15.07 0.21
C PRO A 25 -6.59 15.38 -0.75
N PHE A 26 -7.78 15.51 -0.22
CA PHE A 26 -8.94 15.78 -1.05
C PHE A 26 -9.91 16.67 -0.28
N GLY A 27 -10.85 17.26 -1.00
CA GLY A 27 -11.83 18.15 -0.41
C GLY A 27 -11.14 19.36 0.19
N ASP A 28 -11.49 19.69 1.42
CA ASP A 28 -10.91 20.83 2.08
C ASP A 28 -9.70 20.45 2.90
N HIS A 29 -9.22 19.22 2.82
CA HIS A 29 -8.12 18.77 3.65
C HIS A 29 -6.80 19.15 3.01
N ASP A 30 -5.88 19.65 3.79
CA ASP A 30 -4.53 19.94 3.30
C ASP A 30 -3.67 18.69 3.37
N THR A 31 -4.06 17.70 4.13
CA THR A 31 -3.27 16.47 4.28
C THR A 31 -4.20 15.28 4.28
N ASN A 32 -3.64 14.12 4.09
CA ASN A 32 -4.40 12.87 4.22
C ASN A 32 -3.49 11.91 4.97
N ILE A 33 -3.91 11.49 6.15
CA ILE A 33 -3.06 10.66 6.99
C ILE A 33 -2.72 9.35 6.32
N SER A 34 -3.56 8.84 5.42
CA SER A 34 -3.22 7.60 4.72
C SER A 34 -1.99 7.79 3.86
N GLN A 35 -1.81 8.98 3.28
CA GLN A 35 -0.61 9.26 2.50
C GLN A 35 0.61 9.31 3.41
N ASP A 36 0.47 9.95 4.56
CA ASP A 36 1.61 10.10 5.47
C ASP A 36 2.04 8.76 6.02
N VAL A 37 1.09 7.91 6.40
CA VAL A 37 1.41 6.59 6.94
C VAL A 37 2.03 5.72 5.85
N ALA A 38 1.46 5.74 4.64
CA ALA A 38 2.02 4.94 3.55
C ALA A 38 3.46 5.35 3.29
N ASN A 39 3.70 6.66 3.19
CA ASN A 39 5.05 7.13 2.91
C ASN A 39 6.03 6.76 4.03
N ALA A 40 5.57 6.74 5.27
CA ALA A 40 6.44 6.38 6.38
C ALA A 40 6.82 4.89 6.36
N MET A 41 6.05 4.07 5.67
CA MET A 41 6.33 2.64 5.62
C MET A 41 7.29 2.26 4.49
N ARG A 42 7.57 3.18 3.58
CA ARG A 42 8.39 2.88 2.40
C ARG A 42 9.77 2.37 2.78
N GLY A 43 10.26 1.42 2.07
CA GLY A 43 11.65 0.96 2.22
C GLY A 43 11.74 -0.49 2.64
N ILE A 44 12.93 -0.92 3.00
CA ILE A 44 13.17 -2.28 3.42
C ILE A 44 12.95 -2.38 4.92
N ARG A 45 12.13 -3.33 5.33
CA ARG A 45 11.81 -3.54 6.74
C ARG A 45 12.26 -4.91 7.16
N LYS A 46 12.88 -4.99 8.32
CA LYS A 46 13.28 -6.26 8.87
C LYS A 46 12.32 -6.62 9.99
N VAL A 47 11.67 -7.75 9.88
CA VAL A 47 10.70 -8.20 10.88
C VAL A 47 10.96 -9.65 11.22
N ARG A 48 10.31 -10.16 12.25
CA ARG A 48 10.40 -11.55 12.59
C ARG A 48 9.09 -12.21 12.28
N CYS A 49 9.17 -13.36 11.65
CA CYS A 49 7.98 -14.14 11.34
C CYS A 49 7.40 -14.66 12.65
N PRO A 50 6.13 -14.37 12.94
CA PRO A 50 5.56 -14.79 14.22
C PRO A 50 5.39 -16.29 14.36
N TRP A 51 5.42 -17.03 13.26
CA TRP A 51 5.26 -18.46 13.34
C TRP A 51 6.58 -19.21 13.42
N THR A 52 7.61 -18.74 12.77
CA THR A 52 8.87 -19.46 12.73
C THR A 52 9.98 -18.74 13.48
N ASP A 53 9.73 -17.50 13.93
CA ASP A 53 10.72 -16.67 14.61
C ASP A 53 11.95 -16.41 13.75
N ARG A 54 11.83 -16.57 12.44
CA ARG A 54 12.94 -16.29 11.54
C ARG A 54 12.91 -14.84 11.11
N PRO A 55 14.06 -14.23 10.91
CA PRO A 55 14.08 -12.86 10.42
C PRO A 55 13.67 -12.84 8.96
N LEU A 56 12.89 -11.84 8.59
CA LEU A 56 12.44 -11.65 7.20
C LEU A 56 12.69 -10.22 6.80
N SER A 57 13.00 -10.02 5.54
CA SER A 57 13.10 -8.69 5.01
C SER A 57 11.92 -8.46 4.07
N ILE A 58 11.28 -7.33 4.21
CA ILE A 58 10.11 -6.99 3.43
C ILE A 58 10.37 -5.66 2.75
N GLU A 59 10.23 -5.65 1.44
CA GLU A 59 10.35 -4.40 0.71
C GLU A 59 8.95 -3.80 0.61
N VAL A 60 8.78 -2.58 1.10
CA VAL A 60 7.50 -1.89 1.03
C VAL A 60 7.58 -0.84 -0.06
N GLU A 61 6.77 -1.03 -1.08
CA GLU A 61 6.62 -0.08 -2.16
C GLU A 61 5.36 0.73 -1.87
N VAL A 62 5.35 2.01 -2.14
CA VAL A 62 4.23 2.87 -1.80
C VAL A 62 3.69 3.52 -3.07
N ASP A 63 2.38 3.60 -3.17
CA ASP A 63 1.71 4.28 -4.27
C ASP A 63 0.65 5.18 -3.67
N VAL A 64 0.69 6.47 -3.98
CA VAL A 64 -0.28 7.42 -3.46
C VAL A 64 -1.30 7.66 -4.56
N LEU A 65 -2.55 7.36 -4.27
CA LEU A 65 -3.60 7.33 -5.27
C LEU A 65 -4.41 8.61 -5.26
N THR A 66 -4.92 8.96 -6.43
CA THR A 66 -5.85 10.08 -6.51
C THR A 66 -7.22 9.60 -6.02
N VAL A 67 -8.03 10.55 -5.52
CA VAL A 67 -9.33 10.19 -4.96
C VAL A 67 -10.36 10.33 -6.06
N ASP A 68 -10.34 9.39 -7.01
CA ASP A 68 -11.25 9.39 -8.14
C ASP A 68 -11.25 7.98 -8.74
N ALA A 69 -11.95 7.80 -9.84
CA ALA A 69 -12.05 6.49 -10.48
C ALA A 69 -10.67 5.99 -10.94
N SER A 70 -9.83 6.90 -11.40
CA SER A 70 -8.50 6.52 -11.86
C SER A 70 -7.68 5.97 -10.69
N GLY A 71 -7.72 6.64 -9.55
CA GLY A 71 -7.00 6.15 -8.38
C GLY A 71 -7.54 4.82 -7.91
N ALA A 72 -8.87 4.66 -7.94
CA ALA A 72 -9.48 3.42 -7.47
C ALA A 72 -9.07 2.23 -8.34
N GLN A 73 -8.75 2.45 -9.60
CA GLN A 73 -8.44 1.38 -10.52
C GLN A 73 -6.95 1.15 -10.72
N ARG A 74 -6.14 2.01 -10.13
CA ARG A 74 -4.72 2.01 -10.46
C ARG A 74 -4.01 0.71 -10.10
N THR A 75 -4.27 0.16 -8.92
CA THR A 75 -3.63 -1.08 -8.51
C THR A 75 -4.04 -2.23 -9.41
N ALA A 76 -5.34 -2.30 -9.74
CA ALA A 76 -5.81 -3.35 -10.63
C ALA A 76 -5.15 -3.26 -12.01
N HIS A 77 -4.98 -2.03 -12.51
CA HIS A 77 -4.32 -1.87 -13.79
C HIS A 77 -2.85 -2.29 -13.72
N ARG A 78 -2.19 -2.04 -12.61
CA ARG A 78 -0.80 -2.46 -12.45
C ARG A 78 -0.70 -3.98 -12.46
N ILE A 79 -1.64 -4.65 -11.80
CA ILE A 79 -1.66 -6.10 -11.79
C ILE A 79 -1.93 -6.63 -13.20
N ASP A 80 -2.84 -5.98 -13.92
CA ASP A 80 -3.15 -6.39 -15.29
C ASP A 80 -1.93 -6.27 -16.20
N ARG A 81 -1.03 -5.33 -15.89
CA ARG A 81 0.19 -5.18 -16.68
C ARG A 81 1.30 -6.11 -16.25
N GLY A 82 1.05 -6.98 -15.28
CA GLY A 82 2.02 -8.01 -14.89
C GLY A 82 2.74 -7.76 -13.59
N GLU A 83 2.47 -6.66 -12.90
CA GLU A 83 3.14 -6.41 -11.63
C GLU A 83 2.55 -7.32 -10.56
N ARG A 84 3.37 -7.75 -9.64
CA ARG A 84 2.94 -8.66 -8.59
C ARG A 84 3.59 -8.30 -7.26
N TRP A 85 2.85 -8.50 -6.19
CA TRP A 85 3.34 -8.32 -4.84
C TRP A 85 2.85 -9.52 -4.02
N ASP A 86 3.50 -9.78 -2.90
CA ASP A 86 3.06 -10.85 -2.01
C ASP A 86 1.83 -10.41 -1.22
N ALA A 87 1.69 -9.14 -0.98
CA ALA A 87 0.53 -8.59 -0.28
C ALA A 87 0.32 -7.15 -0.67
N ILE A 88 -0.91 -6.69 -0.57
CA ILE A 88 -1.27 -5.31 -0.86
C ILE A 88 -2.09 -4.79 0.31
N LEU A 89 -1.69 -3.64 0.84
CA LEU A 89 -2.40 -3.01 1.94
C LEU A 89 -2.88 -1.65 1.47
N HIS A 90 -4.19 -1.44 1.44
CA HIS A 90 -4.76 -0.17 1.06
C HIS A 90 -5.15 0.60 2.31
N LEU A 91 -4.64 1.81 2.47
CA LEU A 91 -4.95 2.66 3.60
C LEU A 91 -5.92 3.75 3.15
N GLY A 92 -6.93 4.00 3.94
CA GLY A 92 -7.89 5.04 3.66
C GLY A 92 -8.18 5.86 4.89
N LEU A 93 -8.75 7.04 4.68
CA LEU A 93 -9.10 7.93 5.76
C LEU A 93 -10.53 7.67 6.19
N CYS A 94 -10.74 7.49 7.48
CA CYS A 94 -12.07 7.37 8.04
C CYS A 94 -12.22 8.48 9.06
N GLU A 95 -12.89 9.56 8.68
CA GLU A 95 -12.97 10.73 9.54
C GLU A 95 -13.78 10.49 10.79
N SER A 96 -14.70 9.55 10.76
CA SER A 96 -15.54 9.30 11.92
C SER A 96 -15.01 8.20 12.82
N CYS A 97 -13.89 7.60 12.48
CA CYS A 97 -13.35 6.50 13.27
C CYS A 97 -12.43 7.04 14.35
N THR A 98 -12.46 6.42 15.52
CA THR A 98 -11.57 6.83 16.60
C THR A 98 -10.32 5.98 16.65
N HIS A 99 -10.27 4.90 15.90
CA HIS A 99 -9.08 4.06 15.83
C HIS A 99 -9.12 3.29 14.52
N PRO A 100 -8.02 2.70 14.13
CA PRO A 100 -7.94 2.01 12.83
C PRO A 100 -8.91 0.85 12.75
N ARG A 101 -9.43 0.62 11.56
CA ARG A 101 -10.34 -0.48 11.29
C ARG A 101 -9.82 -1.26 10.11
N ILE A 102 -10.03 -2.56 10.11
CA ILE A 102 -9.65 -3.40 8.99
C ILE A 102 -10.90 -3.81 8.28
N GLU A 103 -10.97 -3.49 6.97
CA GLU A 103 -12.11 -3.87 6.17
C GLU A 103 -11.87 -5.26 5.64
N GLN A 104 -12.79 -6.16 5.86
CA GLN A 104 -12.62 -7.53 5.46
C GLN A 104 -13.30 -7.87 4.16
N LEU A 105 -14.15 -7.00 3.65
CA LEU A 105 -14.87 -7.27 2.42
C LEU A 105 -14.71 -6.08 1.49
N ALA A 106 -14.57 -6.36 0.22
CA ALA A 106 -14.56 -5.32 -0.80
C ALA A 106 -15.81 -5.48 -1.64
N HIS A 107 -16.45 -4.38 -1.95
CA HIS A 107 -17.66 -4.41 -2.74
C HIS A 107 -17.39 -3.74 -4.07
N ASP A 108 -17.91 -4.35 -5.14
CA ASP A 108 -17.72 -3.81 -6.47
C ASP A 108 -18.94 -2.98 -6.82
N TRP A 109 -19.19 -1.90 -6.07
CA TRP A 109 -20.28 -1.01 -6.37
C TRP A 109 -19.90 0.39 -5.89
N LEU A 110 -20.47 1.38 -6.55
CA LEU A 110 -20.14 2.72 -6.28
C LEU A 110 -21.24 3.36 -5.51
N ASN A 111 -20.99 3.82 -4.33
CA ASN A 111 -21.99 4.47 -3.52
C ASN A 111 -21.51 5.87 -3.27
N MET A 112 -21.65 6.72 -4.27
CA MET A 112 -21.15 7.98 -4.15
C MET A 112 -22.04 8.89 -3.58
N ARG A 113 -21.98 9.27 -2.46
CA ARG A 113 -22.75 10.16 -1.86
C ARG A 113 -22.04 11.30 -2.09
N ILE A 114 -21.75 11.74 -3.01
CA ILE A 114 -21.07 12.80 -3.18
C ILE A 114 -21.43 13.89 -2.74
N PRO A 115 -20.86 14.53 -2.09
CA PRO A 115 -21.10 15.85 -1.74
C PRO A 115 -20.76 16.65 -2.90
#